data_6b069ed7b55c35c8e38f0f95118f6997
#
_entry.id   6b069ed7b55c35c8e38f0f95118f6997
#
_cell.length_a   1.000
_cell.length_b   1.000
_cell.length_c   1.000
_cell.angle_alpha   90.00
_cell.angle_beta   90.00
_cell.angle_gamma   90.00
#
_symmetry.space_group_name_H-M   'P 1'
#
loop_
_entity.id
_entity.type
_entity.pdbx_description
1 polymer ?
#
loop_
_entity_poly.entity_id
_entity_poly.type
_entity_poly.pdbx_seq_one_letter_code
_entity_poly.pdbx_strand_id
1 'polypeptide(L)'
;MAKEKKDNKEFLRNKEVINIKDFMLLKSGEQDKLIEESLKNVYEGHVDVTKKHLEKVLNVAFDNKDNETYLPHSLCVKKDGNKLIFSFKKKNKALIILFLLGFLFIAGFATFTGVQFLAKEKLNIDLNDDGIADLNIDLDDDGICNVNCDTNDDKKPDKNIDYRGNRKPTFNVLLKDGTIFNKMNQLDEKGVCKLNCDTNNDGWPDTNIDIDGDGKADLNIDIDNNGLPDLNIDTNGDGNPDINIDDNGDGKCDRLCAYVADKKGGMTIIGGGDVDINTAALIVTFETGDDVNLSNLYPDDQNDPNVNTEVPDVKFKITNTTDQPLKYNLDWIEVENTFISGNFQTKIKSNGGYNSDWTSAPVTNNRFGFNIEIPANSTQDYTISFRLHGIGSEQNYDQGKKFKGRVAVELIEDNK
;
A
#
# COMPACT_ATOMS: atom_id res chain seq x y z
N MET A 1 54.27 1.40 -29.32
CA MET A 1 53.25 1.14 -30.37
C MET A 1 52.56 -0.24 -30.29
N ALA A 2 53.08 -1.23 -29.58
CA ALA A 2 52.45 -2.59 -29.56
C ALA A 2 51.39 -2.77 -28.43
N LYS A 3 51.40 -1.95 -27.39
CA LYS A 3 50.42 -2.00 -26.28
C LYS A 3 49.06 -1.37 -26.60
N GLU A 4 49.05 -0.30 -27.39
CA GLU A 4 47.80 0.35 -27.80
C GLU A 4 46.93 -0.48 -28.75
N LYS A 5 47.60 -1.32 -29.61
CA LYS A 5 46.83 -2.20 -30.51
C LYS A 5 46.18 -3.41 -29.82
N LYS A 6 46.66 -3.80 -28.63
CA LYS A 6 46.09 -4.92 -27.87
C LYS A 6 44.82 -4.50 -27.09
N ASP A 7 44.84 -3.29 -26.54
CA ASP A 7 43.68 -2.72 -25.83
C ASP A 7 42.51 -2.41 -26.78
N ASN A 8 42.79 -1.94 -28.00
CA ASN A 8 41.74 -1.69 -29.01
C ASN A 8 41.11 -2.99 -29.55
N LYS A 9 41.83 -4.13 -29.53
CA LYS A 9 41.29 -5.41 -29.99
C LYS A 9 40.40 -6.08 -28.93
N GLU A 10 40.67 -5.86 -27.65
CA GLU A 10 39.84 -6.32 -26.52
C GLU A 10 38.55 -5.46 -26.44
N PHE A 11 38.64 -4.15 -26.72
CA PHE A 11 37.50 -3.23 -26.73
C PHE A 11 36.48 -3.54 -27.85
N LEU A 12 36.94 -4.06 -28.98
CA LEU A 12 36.10 -4.47 -30.12
C LEU A 12 35.37 -5.82 -29.93
N ARG A 13 35.83 -6.64 -29.00
CA ARG A 13 35.18 -7.93 -28.67
C ARG A 13 33.94 -7.80 -27.79
N ASN A 14 33.77 -6.70 -27.09
CA ASN A 14 32.67 -6.47 -26.15
C ASN A 14 31.67 -5.43 -26.69
N LYS A 15 31.40 -5.45 -27.98
CA LYS A 15 30.45 -4.54 -28.63
C LYS A 15 29.63 -5.29 -29.67
N GLU A 16 28.33 -5.31 -29.51
CA GLU A 16 27.37 -5.88 -30.46
C GLU A 16 26.58 -4.75 -31.12
N VAL A 17 26.23 -4.88 -32.38
CA VAL A 17 25.56 -3.84 -33.15
C VAL A 17 24.39 -4.43 -33.93
N ILE A 18 23.20 -3.97 -33.67
CA ILE A 18 21.97 -4.34 -34.38
C ILE A 18 21.54 -3.19 -35.29
N ASN A 19 21.13 -3.48 -36.50
CA ASN A 19 20.49 -2.52 -37.39
C ASN A 19 19.02 -2.33 -36.97
N ILE A 20 18.61 -1.09 -36.62
CA ILE A 20 17.27 -0.81 -36.12
C ILE A 20 16.19 -1.13 -37.17
N LYS A 21 16.43 -0.89 -38.46
CA LYS A 21 15.46 -1.22 -39.52
C LYS A 21 15.18 -2.70 -39.61
N ASP A 22 16.22 -3.53 -39.52
CA ASP A 22 16.08 -4.98 -39.58
C ASP A 22 15.42 -5.50 -38.26
N PHE A 23 15.78 -4.93 -37.13
CA PHE A 23 15.19 -5.20 -35.83
C PHE A 23 13.68 -4.90 -35.79
N MET A 24 13.24 -3.80 -36.42
CA MET A 24 11.82 -3.42 -36.50
C MET A 24 10.96 -4.38 -37.32
N LEU A 25 11.56 -5.17 -38.21
CA LEU A 25 10.84 -6.17 -39.01
C LEU A 25 10.57 -7.48 -38.27
N LEU A 26 11.21 -7.70 -37.13
CA LEU A 26 11.06 -8.89 -36.30
C LEU A 26 9.76 -8.82 -35.49
N LYS A 27 9.17 -10.00 -35.18
CA LYS A 27 8.08 -10.11 -34.23
C LYS A 27 8.60 -9.85 -32.80
N SER A 28 7.73 -9.41 -31.90
CA SER A 28 8.09 -9.04 -30.51
C SER A 28 8.95 -10.11 -29.81
N GLY A 29 8.56 -11.38 -29.85
CA GLY A 29 9.35 -12.46 -29.24
C GLY A 29 10.71 -12.76 -29.93
N GLU A 30 10.91 -12.34 -31.18
CA GLU A 30 12.19 -12.43 -31.89
C GLU A 30 13.08 -11.24 -31.55
N GLN A 31 12.48 -10.07 -31.34
CA GLN A 31 13.16 -8.87 -30.83
C GLN A 31 13.75 -9.11 -29.45
N ASP A 32 12.96 -9.68 -28.53
CA ASP A 32 13.38 -10.00 -27.16
C ASP A 32 14.57 -10.97 -27.16
N LYS A 33 14.49 -12.05 -27.96
CA LYS A 33 15.60 -13.02 -28.11
C LYS A 33 16.87 -12.39 -28.66
N LEU A 34 16.75 -11.50 -29.64
CA LEU A 34 17.90 -10.84 -30.24
C LEU A 34 18.57 -9.88 -29.25
N ILE A 35 17.79 -9.17 -28.42
CA ILE A 35 18.31 -8.33 -27.33
C ILE A 35 19.05 -9.20 -26.30
N GLU A 36 18.45 -10.29 -25.83
CA GLU A 36 19.08 -11.20 -24.88
C GLU A 36 20.40 -11.79 -25.41
N GLU A 37 20.41 -12.18 -26.67
CA GLU A 37 21.59 -12.74 -27.31
C GLU A 37 22.71 -11.69 -27.45
N SER A 38 22.35 -10.46 -27.81
CA SER A 38 23.31 -9.34 -27.91
C SER A 38 23.89 -8.96 -26.55
N LEU A 39 23.10 -8.98 -25.49
CA LEU A 39 23.58 -8.75 -24.11
C LEU A 39 24.52 -9.86 -23.65
N LYS A 40 24.21 -11.11 -23.94
CA LYS A 40 25.09 -12.26 -23.65
C LYS A 40 26.42 -12.21 -24.42
N ASN A 41 26.40 -11.73 -25.66
CA ASN A 41 27.59 -11.59 -26.48
C ASN A 41 28.53 -10.48 -25.97
N VAL A 42 27.98 -9.44 -25.31
CA VAL A 42 28.74 -8.32 -24.77
C VAL A 42 29.28 -8.60 -23.36
N TYR A 43 28.57 -9.43 -22.59
CA TYR A 43 28.94 -9.75 -21.23
C TYR A 43 29.12 -11.26 -21.03
N GLU A 44 30.36 -11.68 -20.69
CA GLU A 44 30.72 -13.11 -20.53
C GLU A 44 30.14 -13.75 -19.23
N GLY A 45 29.43 -12.98 -18.38
CA GLY A 45 28.77 -13.45 -17.17
C GLY A 45 27.31 -13.83 -17.39
N HIS A 46 26.68 -14.36 -16.34
CA HIS A 46 25.25 -14.60 -16.35
C HIS A 46 24.49 -13.25 -16.24
N VAL A 47 23.66 -12.95 -17.20
CA VAL A 47 22.78 -11.75 -17.21
C VAL A 47 21.35 -12.22 -17.12
N ASP A 48 20.69 -11.95 -15.99
CA ASP A 48 19.26 -12.13 -15.87
C ASP A 48 18.54 -10.96 -16.55
N VAL A 49 18.12 -11.20 -17.80
CA VAL A 49 17.39 -10.22 -18.59
C VAL A 49 15.92 -10.27 -18.20
N THR A 50 15.45 -9.26 -17.47
CA THR A 50 14.05 -9.14 -17.09
C THR A 50 13.23 -8.44 -18.18
N LYS A 51 11.91 -8.60 -18.15
CA LYS A 51 10.98 -7.89 -19.06
C LYS A 51 11.19 -6.38 -19.05
N LYS A 52 11.49 -5.80 -17.89
CA LYS A 52 11.79 -4.35 -17.71
C LYS A 52 13.07 -3.93 -18.42
N HIS A 53 14.09 -4.81 -18.48
CA HIS A 53 15.32 -4.55 -19.23
C HIS A 53 15.06 -4.53 -20.74
N LEU A 54 14.23 -5.46 -21.23
CA LEU A 54 13.83 -5.50 -22.64
C LEU A 54 13.06 -4.24 -23.03
N GLU A 55 12.11 -3.79 -22.21
CA GLU A 55 11.35 -2.56 -22.42
C GLU A 55 12.26 -1.31 -22.47
N LYS A 56 13.27 -1.21 -21.58
CA LYS A 56 14.25 -0.10 -21.64
C LYS A 56 15.00 -0.07 -22.97
N VAL A 57 15.42 -1.23 -23.49
CA VAL A 57 16.13 -1.33 -24.77
C VAL A 57 15.20 -1.00 -25.94
N LEU A 58 13.96 -1.47 -25.91
CA LEU A 58 12.94 -1.16 -26.91
C LEU A 58 12.63 0.34 -26.94
N ASN A 59 12.55 1.02 -25.80
CA ASN A 59 12.36 2.45 -25.72
C ASN A 59 13.49 3.21 -26.40
N VAL A 60 14.77 2.82 -26.21
CA VAL A 60 15.91 3.42 -26.91
C VAL A 60 15.84 3.18 -28.43
N ALA A 61 15.36 2.00 -28.85
CA ALA A 61 15.23 1.67 -30.28
C ALA A 61 14.13 2.50 -30.97
N PHE A 62 12.96 2.67 -30.31
CA PHE A 62 11.75 3.21 -30.91
C PHE A 62 11.46 4.67 -30.52
N ASP A 63 11.89 5.13 -29.33
CA ASP A 63 11.65 6.50 -28.87
C ASP A 63 12.79 7.46 -29.33
N ASN A 64 12.41 8.67 -29.70
CA ASN A 64 13.36 9.71 -30.08
C ASN A 64 13.82 10.59 -28.91
N LYS A 65 13.36 10.31 -27.69
CA LYS A 65 13.71 11.08 -26.49
C LYS A 65 15.01 10.61 -25.85
N ASP A 66 15.22 9.28 -25.77
CA ASP A 66 16.38 8.71 -25.11
C ASP A 66 17.29 8.04 -26.14
N ASN A 67 18.55 8.53 -26.25
CA ASN A 67 19.54 7.97 -27.16
C ASN A 67 20.37 6.84 -26.54
N GLU A 68 20.27 6.61 -25.22
CA GLU A 68 20.99 5.55 -24.52
C GLU A 68 20.27 5.12 -23.25
N THR A 69 20.49 3.87 -22.83
CA THR A 69 20.05 3.33 -21.54
C THR A 69 21.13 2.47 -20.91
N TYR A 70 21.10 2.41 -19.56
CA TYR A 70 22.04 1.60 -18.80
C TYR A 70 21.31 0.40 -18.21
N LEU A 71 21.97 -0.76 -18.25
CA LEU A 71 21.48 -2.02 -17.72
C LEU A 71 22.45 -2.53 -16.63
N PRO A 72 22.08 -3.52 -15.83
CA PRO A 72 22.95 -4.13 -14.82
C PRO A 72 24.32 -4.53 -15.40
N HIS A 73 25.29 -4.68 -14.51
CA HIS A 73 26.67 -5.07 -14.85
C HIS A 73 27.43 -4.10 -15.76
N SER A 74 27.09 -2.80 -15.71
CA SER A 74 27.70 -1.75 -16.54
C SER A 74 27.49 -1.93 -18.05
N LEU A 75 26.44 -2.64 -18.44
CA LEU A 75 26.00 -2.73 -19.83
C LEU A 75 25.34 -1.42 -20.24
N CYS A 76 25.65 -0.95 -21.44
CA CYS A 76 25.07 0.25 -22.04
C CYS A 76 24.53 -0.06 -23.43
N VAL A 77 23.30 0.35 -23.68
CA VAL A 77 22.68 0.29 -25.00
C VAL A 77 22.47 1.69 -25.51
N LYS A 78 23.04 2.01 -26.67
CA LYS A 78 23.00 3.34 -27.28
C LYS A 78 22.46 3.28 -28.71
N LYS A 79 21.58 4.23 -29.04
CA LYS A 79 21.13 4.50 -30.41
C LYS A 79 22.12 5.44 -31.09
N ASP A 80 22.64 5.05 -32.23
CA ASP A 80 23.50 5.87 -33.07
C ASP A 80 23.01 5.78 -34.54
N GLY A 81 22.23 6.77 -34.92
CA GLY A 81 21.55 6.79 -36.22
C GLY A 81 20.59 5.59 -36.36
N ASN A 82 20.85 4.70 -37.31
CA ASN A 82 20.06 3.49 -37.54
C ASN A 82 20.65 2.23 -36.87
N LYS A 83 21.48 2.41 -35.84
CA LYS A 83 22.16 1.31 -35.15
C LYS A 83 21.84 1.35 -33.66
N LEU A 84 21.57 0.18 -33.10
CA LEU A 84 21.50 -0.08 -31.67
C LEU A 84 22.83 -0.75 -31.26
N ILE A 85 23.55 -0.09 -30.36
CA ILE A 85 24.93 -0.48 -29.99
C ILE A 85 24.90 -0.95 -28.55
N PHE A 86 25.17 -2.22 -28.34
CA PHE A 86 25.39 -2.83 -27.04
C PHE A 86 26.87 -2.77 -26.69
N SER A 87 27.23 -2.31 -25.51
CA SER A 87 28.61 -2.18 -25.08
C SER A 87 28.75 -2.38 -23.58
N PHE A 88 29.96 -2.77 -23.18
CA PHE A 88 30.33 -2.86 -21.78
C PHE A 88 31.27 -1.69 -21.43
N LYS A 89 30.86 -0.88 -20.44
CA LYS A 89 31.68 0.26 -19.99
C LYS A 89 32.58 -0.18 -18.84
N LYS A 90 33.77 -0.67 -19.16
CA LYS A 90 34.77 -1.03 -18.15
C LYS A 90 35.19 0.22 -17.39
N LYS A 91 34.94 0.30 -16.07
CA LYS A 91 35.45 1.39 -15.21
C LYS A 91 36.97 1.49 -15.39
N ASN A 92 37.45 2.66 -15.74
CA ASN A 92 38.86 2.94 -16.04
C ASN A 92 39.73 2.71 -14.79
N LYS A 93 40.37 1.57 -14.65
CA LYS A 93 41.34 1.26 -13.57
C LYS A 93 42.57 2.22 -13.52
N ALA A 94 42.83 2.97 -14.61
CA ALA A 94 43.93 3.92 -14.66
C ALA A 94 43.81 5.10 -13.69
N LEU A 95 42.59 5.52 -13.37
CA LEU A 95 42.37 6.61 -12.39
C LEU A 95 42.65 6.15 -10.95
N ILE A 96 42.37 4.87 -10.65
CA ILE A 96 42.59 4.25 -9.34
C ILE A 96 44.08 4.12 -9.03
N ILE A 97 44.91 3.84 -10.02
CA ILE A 97 46.38 3.69 -9.85
C ILE A 97 47.06 5.06 -9.63
N LEU A 98 46.56 6.14 -10.22
CA LEU A 98 47.10 7.49 -9.99
C LEU A 98 46.77 7.99 -8.58
N PHE A 99 45.62 7.60 -8.01
CA PHE A 99 45.27 7.93 -6.62
C PHE A 99 46.09 7.13 -5.60
N LEU A 100 46.42 5.84 -5.87
CA LEU A 100 47.24 5.01 -4.97
C LEU A 100 48.70 5.48 -4.86
N LEU A 101 49.25 6.13 -5.91
CA LEU A 101 50.61 6.69 -5.87
C LEU A 101 50.70 8.04 -5.15
N GLY A 102 49.59 8.78 -5.04
CA GLY A 102 49.50 10.00 -4.22
C GLY A 102 49.40 9.72 -2.72
N PHE A 103 48.98 8.52 -2.31
CA PHE A 103 48.70 8.15 -0.93
C PHE A 103 49.95 7.78 -0.11
N LEU A 104 51.10 7.52 -0.76
CA LEU A 104 52.36 7.19 -0.06
C LEU A 104 53.08 8.41 0.55
N PHE A 105 52.60 9.64 0.32
CA PHE A 105 53.23 10.87 0.81
C PHE A 105 52.52 11.56 2.00
N ILE A 106 51.39 11.05 2.47
CA ILE A 106 50.64 11.64 3.60
C ILE A 106 50.25 10.54 4.62
N ALA A 107 51.30 9.86 5.16
CA ALA A 107 51.10 8.84 6.20
C ALA A 107 51.02 9.42 7.63
N GLY A 108 50.44 10.62 7.81
CA GLY A 108 50.32 11.26 9.11
C GLY A 108 48.93 11.75 9.52
N PHE A 109 47.96 11.75 8.58
CA PHE A 109 46.60 12.29 8.85
C PHE A 109 45.43 11.36 8.44
N ALA A 110 45.68 10.11 8.11
CA ALA A 110 44.79 9.28 7.34
C ALA A 110 44.00 8.19 8.11
N THR A 111 43.81 8.29 9.41
CA THR A 111 43.01 7.31 10.15
C THR A 111 41.52 7.68 10.25
N PHE A 112 41.15 8.93 9.93
CA PHE A 112 39.76 9.37 10.00
C PHE A 112 39.06 9.46 8.62
N THR A 113 39.82 9.67 7.54
CA THR A 113 39.26 9.84 6.18
C THR A 113 39.19 8.54 5.36
N GLY A 114 39.93 7.49 5.74
CA GLY A 114 39.97 6.22 5.02
C GLY A 114 38.71 5.39 5.15
N VAL A 115 37.96 5.53 6.24
CA VAL A 115 36.69 4.81 6.48
C VAL A 115 35.56 5.41 5.63
N GLN A 116 35.57 6.72 5.38
CA GLN A 116 34.55 7.39 4.59
C GLN A 116 34.64 7.10 3.07
N PHE A 117 35.86 6.84 2.55
CA PHE A 117 36.03 6.59 1.11
C PHE A 117 35.58 5.19 0.66
N LEU A 118 35.64 4.21 1.57
CA LEU A 118 35.12 2.86 1.33
C LEU A 118 33.59 2.79 1.44
N ALA A 119 33.00 3.71 2.24
CA ALA A 119 31.55 3.81 2.41
C ALA A 119 30.83 4.35 1.16
N LYS A 120 31.51 5.19 0.34
CA LYS A 120 30.90 5.84 -0.83
C LYS A 120 30.55 4.89 -1.99
N GLU A 121 31.19 3.70 -2.05
CA GLU A 121 30.84 2.67 -3.06
C GLU A 121 29.55 1.90 -2.73
N LYS A 122 29.02 2.06 -1.51
CA LYS A 122 27.82 1.37 -1.03
C LYS A 122 26.61 2.29 -0.84
N LEU A 123 26.74 3.57 -1.19
CA LEU A 123 25.65 4.55 -1.07
C LEU A 123 24.80 4.61 -2.34
N ASN A 124 23.57 5.04 -2.17
CA ASN A 124 22.59 5.24 -3.24
C ASN A 124 22.41 4.00 -4.13
N ILE A 125 22.17 2.85 -3.50
CA ILE A 125 22.00 1.57 -4.19
C ILE A 125 20.58 1.49 -4.73
N ASP A 126 20.46 1.32 -6.04
CA ASP A 126 19.21 1.04 -6.75
C ASP A 126 19.08 -0.49 -6.84
N LEU A 127 18.15 -1.08 -6.08
CA LEU A 127 17.96 -2.54 -6.01
C LEU A 127 17.09 -3.06 -7.15
N ASN A 128 16.22 -2.21 -7.70
CA ASN A 128 15.24 -2.58 -8.71
C ASN A 128 15.54 -2.05 -10.10
N ASP A 129 16.65 -1.29 -10.27
CA ASP A 129 17.10 -0.67 -11.53
C ASP A 129 16.11 0.36 -12.12
N ASP A 130 15.35 1.07 -11.29
CA ASP A 130 14.43 2.11 -11.78
C ASP A 130 15.06 3.50 -11.86
N GLY A 131 16.31 3.63 -11.46
CA GLY A 131 17.08 4.87 -11.46
C GLY A 131 16.93 5.67 -10.17
N ILE A 132 16.21 5.14 -9.18
CA ILE A 132 16.02 5.73 -7.87
C ILE A 132 16.73 4.84 -6.84
N ALA A 133 17.46 5.45 -5.91
CA ALA A 133 18.11 4.68 -4.86
C ALA A 133 17.07 4.16 -3.86
N ASP A 134 17.14 2.85 -3.56
CA ASP A 134 16.28 2.14 -2.60
C ASP A 134 16.97 1.93 -1.26
N LEU A 135 18.30 1.78 -1.26
CA LEU A 135 19.09 1.38 -0.10
C LEU A 135 20.33 2.28 0.06
N ASN A 136 20.74 2.50 1.31
CA ASN A 136 21.88 3.35 1.68
C ASN A 136 21.79 4.75 1.04
N ILE A 137 20.64 5.38 1.15
CA ILE A 137 20.35 6.66 0.50
C ILE A 137 21.08 7.79 1.22
N ASP A 138 21.95 8.48 0.50
CA ASP A 138 22.64 9.70 0.92
C ASP A 138 21.92 10.89 0.26
N LEU A 139 21.21 11.69 1.06
CA LEU A 139 20.35 12.77 0.57
C LEU A 139 21.10 14.10 0.38
N ASP A 140 22.22 14.28 1.08
CA ASP A 140 22.98 15.53 1.11
C ASP A 140 24.39 15.42 0.55
N ASP A 141 24.73 14.25 -0.04
CA ASP A 141 26.02 13.94 -0.66
C ASP A 141 27.23 14.10 0.29
N ASP A 142 27.01 13.97 1.61
CA ASP A 142 28.09 14.06 2.60
C ASP A 142 28.88 12.76 2.77
N GLY A 143 28.43 11.68 2.16
CA GLY A 143 29.04 10.35 2.20
C GLY A 143 28.57 9.50 3.37
N ILE A 144 27.49 9.89 4.04
CA ILE A 144 26.84 9.17 5.14
C ILE A 144 25.41 8.80 4.72
N CYS A 145 25.00 7.59 5.03
CA CYS A 145 23.63 7.17 4.77
C CYS A 145 22.63 7.92 5.66
N ASN A 146 21.62 8.56 5.04
CA ASN A 146 20.55 9.27 5.74
C ASN A 146 19.29 8.40 5.87
N VAL A 147 18.98 7.56 4.88
CA VAL A 147 17.73 6.83 4.78
C VAL A 147 17.96 5.40 4.27
N ASN A 148 17.20 4.44 4.78
CA ASN A 148 17.27 3.02 4.43
C ASN A 148 18.69 2.47 4.53
N CYS A 149 19.32 2.66 5.68
CA CYS A 149 20.73 2.30 5.89
C CYS A 149 20.85 0.81 6.22
N ASP A 150 21.63 0.10 5.40
CA ASP A 150 22.05 -1.29 5.61
C ASP A 150 23.46 -1.28 6.26
N THR A 151 23.52 -1.58 7.55
CA THR A 151 24.78 -1.57 8.29
C THR A 151 25.45 -2.94 8.39
N ASN A 152 24.71 -4.01 8.04
CA ASN A 152 25.18 -5.39 8.11
C ASN A 152 25.48 -6.02 6.74
N ASP A 153 25.17 -5.31 5.62
CA ASP A 153 25.46 -5.70 4.23
C ASP A 153 24.60 -6.89 3.75
N ASP A 154 23.39 -7.04 4.29
CA ASP A 154 22.44 -8.11 3.92
C ASP A 154 21.43 -7.69 2.83
N LYS A 155 21.54 -6.46 2.34
CA LYS A 155 20.67 -5.82 1.34
C LYS A 155 19.27 -5.46 1.86
N LYS A 156 19.12 -5.37 3.16
CA LYS A 156 17.92 -4.85 3.82
C LYS A 156 18.30 -3.67 4.70
N PRO A 157 17.48 -2.63 4.78
CA PRO A 157 17.76 -1.53 5.68
C PRO A 157 17.54 -1.96 7.13
N ASP A 158 18.48 -1.63 8.01
CA ASP A 158 18.38 -1.89 9.45
C ASP A 158 18.36 -0.62 10.31
N LYS A 159 18.68 0.56 9.71
CA LYS A 159 18.61 1.87 10.37
C LYS A 159 17.99 2.92 9.46
N ASN A 160 17.43 3.97 10.08
CA ASN A 160 16.81 5.09 9.38
C ASN A 160 15.82 4.62 8.31
N ILE A 161 14.97 3.65 8.64
CA ILE A 161 14.11 2.97 7.69
C ILE A 161 12.95 3.89 7.31
N ASP A 162 12.75 4.10 6.01
CA ASP A 162 11.63 4.82 5.44
C ASP A 162 10.51 3.87 5.03
N TYR A 163 9.58 3.64 5.94
CA TYR A 163 8.44 2.75 5.70
C TYR A 163 7.44 3.34 4.69
N ARG A 164 7.34 4.67 4.60
CA ARG A 164 6.38 5.34 3.72
C ARG A 164 6.89 5.62 2.30
N GLY A 165 8.16 5.39 2.01
CA GLY A 165 8.76 5.70 0.71
C GLY A 165 8.87 7.20 0.41
N ASN A 166 8.80 8.07 1.44
CA ASN A 166 8.82 9.52 1.29
C ASN A 166 10.21 10.14 1.57
N ARG A 167 11.23 9.31 1.69
CA ARG A 167 12.63 9.65 2.01
C ARG A 167 12.82 10.30 3.38
N LYS A 168 11.94 9.97 4.33
CA LYS A 168 12.06 10.36 5.73
C LYS A 168 12.06 9.11 6.60
N PRO A 169 13.09 8.90 7.43
CA PRO A 169 13.11 7.76 8.34
C PRO A 169 11.91 7.76 9.25
N THR A 170 11.26 6.61 9.41
CA THR A 170 10.07 6.44 10.22
C THR A 170 10.29 5.47 11.37
N PHE A 171 11.13 4.46 11.25
CA PHE A 171 11.49 3.58 12.38
C PHE A 171 12.96 3.17 12.33
N ASN A 172 13.49 2.62 13.44
CA ASN A 172 14.92 2.43 13.68
C ASN A 172 15.75 3.72 13.45
N VAL A 173 15.15 4.88 13.75
CA VAL A 173 15.77 6.18 13.49
C VAL A 173 16.98 6.39 14.39
N LEU A 174 18.14 6.60 13.79
CA LEU A 174 19.37 6.92 14.52
C LEU A 174 19.38 8.41 14.90
N LEU A 175 19.35 8.69 16.21
CA LEU A 175 19.43 10.04 16.73
C LEU A 175 20.86 10.56 16.82
N LYS A 176 21.00 11.88 16.99
CA LYS A 176 22.30 12.56 17.14
C LYS A 176 23.13 12.08 18.32
N ASP A 177 22.50 11.56 19.38
CA ASP A 177 23.17 10.99 20.56
C ASP A 177 23.58 9.51 20.37
N GLY A 178 23.27 8.91 19.19
CA GLY A 178 23.59 7.53 18.88
C GLY A 178 22.53 6.52 19.35
N THR A 179 21.43 6.98 19.93
CA THR A 179 20.29 6.09 20.27
C THR A 179 19.46 5.77 19.03
N ILE A 180 18.81 4.61 19.04
CA ILE A 180 17.90 4.19 17.97
C ILE A 180 16.49 4.15 18.53
N PHE A 181 15.60 4.94 17.92
CA PHE A 181 14.17 4.91 18.17
C PHE A 181 13.47 3.85 17.33
N ASN A 182 12.30 3.43 17.80
CA ASN A 182 11.41 2.52 17.06
C ASN A 182 12.11 1.23 16.61
N LYS A 183 12.79 0.57 17.56
CA LYS A 183 13.40 -0.74 17.29
C LYS A 183 12.31 -1.75 16.95
N MET A 184 12.60 -2.59 15.95
CA MET A 184 11.75 -3.75 15.66
C MET A 184 11.60 -4.69 16.85
N ASN A 185 10.46 -5.38 16.92
CA ASN A 185 10.13 -6.39 17.94
C ASN A 185 10.34 -5.86 19.37
N GLN A 186 9.75 -4.71 19.68
CA GLN A 186 9.76 -4.21 21.05
C GLN A 186 8.84 -5.07 21.91
N LEU A 187 9.44 -5.93 22.73
CA LEU A 187 8.73 -6.92 23.54
C LEU A 187 8.37 -6.35 24.92
N ASP A 188 7.21 -6.77 25.43
CA ASP A 188 6.84 -6.55 26.82
C ASP A 188 7.59 -7.52 27.78
N GLU A 189 7.34 -7.39 29.09
CA GLU A 189 7.95 -8.24 30.14
C GLU A 189 7.66 -9.75 29.96
N LYS A 190 6.64 -10.11 29.16
CA LYS A 190 6.26 -11.49 28.89
C LYS A 190 6.81 -12.00 27.56
N GLY A 191 7.55 -11.15 26.82
CA GLY A 191 8.08 -11.49 25.52
C GLY A 191 7.08 -11.35 24.37
N VAL A 192 5.95 -10.68 24.59
CA VAL A 192 4.96 -10.36 23.56
C VAL A 192 5.37 -9.08 22.87
N CYS A 193 5.38 -9.07 21.54
CA CYS A 193 5.69 -7.87 20.78
C CYS A 193 4.59 -6.82 20.92
N LYS A 194 4.98 -5.58 21.21
CA LYS A 194 4.08 -4.45 21.42
C LYS A 194 4.26 -3.32 20.42
N LEU A 195 5.41 -3.25 19.76
CA LEU A 195 5.70 -2.16 18.84
C LEU A 195 6.66 -2.62 17.75
N ASN A 196 6.41 -2.19 16.52
CA ASN A 196 7.18 -2.50 15.33
C ASN A 196 7.43 -4.01 15.18
N CYS A 197 6.36 -4.80 15.20
CA CYS A 197 6.42 -6.24 15.21
C CYS A 197 6.61 -6.81 13.80
N ASP A 198 7.70 -7.54 13.62
CA ASP A 198 8.00 -8.34 12.42
C ASP A 198 7.55 -9.77 12.69
N THR A 199 6.37 -10.13 12.20
CA THR A 199 5.73 -11.43 12.48
C THR A 199 6.17 -12.50 11.48
N ASN A 200 6.62 -12.11 10.31
CA ASN A 200 7.06 -13.01 9.24
C ASN A 200 8.58 -13.15 9.12
N ASN A 201 9.37 -12.38 9.91
CA ASN A 201 10.83 -12.32 9.92
C ASN A 201 11.45 -11.90 8.58
N ASP A 202 10.80 -10.98 7.86
CA ASP A 202 11.34 -10.45 6.60
C ASP A 202 12.19 -9.17 6.79
N GLY A 203 12.24 -8.65 8.01
CA GLY A 203 13.00 -7.47 8.38
C GLY A 203 12.20 -6.16 8.34
N TRP A 204 10.88 -6.23 8.13
CA TRP A 204 9.95 -5.12 8.17
C TRP A 204 8.87 -5.35 9.22
N PRO A 205 8.35 -4.31 9.88
CA PRO A 205 7.25 -4.51 10.81
C PRO A 205 5.93 -4.74 10.05
N ASP A 206 5.19 -5.76 10.45
CA ASP A 206 3.87 -6.09 9.92
C ASP A 206 2.75 -5.50 10.77
N THR A 207 2.92 -5.51 12.10
CA THR A 207 1.91 -5.07 13.05
C THR A 207 2.46 -4.11 14.09
N ASN A 208 1.56 -3.36 14.73
CA ASN A 208 1.87 -2.37 15.76
C ASN A 208 2.95 -1.36 15.34
N ILE A 209 2.84 -0.84 14.12
CA ILE A 209 3.85 0.03 13.52
C ILE A 209 3.74 1.44 14.10
N ASP A 210 4.84 1.92 14.68
CA ASP A 210 5.03 3.28 15.17
C ASP A 210 5.67 4.12 14.06
N ILE A 211 4.88 4.94 13.40
CA ILE A 211 5.34 5.70 12.24
C ILE A 211 6.04 6.99 12.64
N ASP A 212 5.56 7.66 13.69
CA ASP A 212 6.05 8.98 14.09
C ASP A 212 7.10 8.95 15.20
N GLY A 213 7.29 7.79 15.84
CA GLY A 213 8.31 7.60 16.86
C GLY A 213 7.90 8.01 18.25
N ASP A 214 6.60 8.15 18.53
CA ASP A 214 6.11 8.55 19.85
C ASP A 214 6.03 7.39 20.84
N GLY A 215 6.27 6.15 20.38
CA GLY A 215 6.22 4.94 21.18
C GLY A 215 4.84 4.31 21.31
N LYS A 216 3.93 4.67 20.41
CA LYS A 216 2.61 4.05 20.25
C LYS A 216 2.48 3.52 18.84
N ALA A 217 1.63 2.52 18.67
CA ALA A 217 1.33 2.01 17.35
C ALA A 217 0.33 2.95 16.61
N ASP A 218 0.67 3.31 15.37
CA ASP A 218 -0.15 4.15 14.50
C ASP A 218 -0.84 3.34 13.41
N LEU A 219 -0.21 2.26 12.95
CA LEU A 219 -0.62 1.49 11.78
C LEU A 219 -0.59 0.00 12.06
N ASN A 220 -1.49 -0.74 11.41
CA ASN A 220 -1.64 -2.19 11.56
C ASN A 220 -1.68 -2.62 13.04
N ILE A 221 -2.52 -1.95 13.83
CA ILE A 221 -2.60 -2.14 15.28
C ILE A 221 -3.25 -3.50 15.60
N ASP A 222 -2.50 -4.40 16.22
CA ASP A 222 -2.94 -5.70 16.72
C ASP A 222 -3.22 -5.58 18.23
N ILE A 223 -4.49 -5.45 18.60
CA ILE A 223 -4.93 -5.22 19.99
C ILE A 223 -4.87 -6.49 20.82
N ASP A 224 -5.27 -7.62 20.24
CA ASP A 224 -5.38 -8.91 20.96
C ASP A 224 -4.11 -9.75 20.86
N ASN A 225 -3.12 -9.32 20.09
CA ASN A 225 -1.82 -9.98 19.85
C ASN A 225 -1.96 -11.37 19.21
N ASN A 226 -2.89 -11.49 18.26
CA ASN A 226 -3.07 -12.71 17.46
C ASN A 226 -2.22 -12.74 16.19
N GLY A 227 -1.51 -11.63 15.88
CA GLY A 227 -0.65 -11.46 14.70
C GLY A 227 -1.38 -10.89 13.49
N LEU A 228 -2.66 -10.57 13.62
CA LEU A 228 -3.45 -9.88 12.60
C LEU A 228 -3.81 -8.46 13.09
N PRO A 229 -3.73 -7.45 12.24
CA PRO A 229 -4.10 -6.10 12.65
C PRO A 229 -5.62 -5.96 12.81
N ASP A 230 -6.04 -5.27 13.88
CA ASP A 230 -7.43 -4.95 14.23
C ASP A 230 -7.85 -3.57 13.75
N LEU A 231 -6.97 -2.58 13.92
CA LEU A 231 -7.24 -1.17 13.63
C LEU A 231 -6.16 -0.56 12.75
N ASN A 232 -6.50 0.55 12.09
CA ASN A 232 -5.62 1.31 11.22
C ASN A 232 -4.91 0.42 10.20
N ILE A 233 -5.67 -0.48 9.56
CA ILE A 233 -5.12 -1.52 8.68
C ILE A 233 -4.76 -0.91 7.32
N ASP A 234 -3.49 -1.04 6.94
CA ASP A 234 -2.96 -0.73 5.62
C ASP A 234 -2.98 -2.01 4.76
N THR A 235 -3.88 -2.06 3.80
CA THR A 235 -4.07 -3.24 2.94
C THR A 235 -3.24 -3.20 1.66
N ASN A 236 -2.70 -2.04 1.31
CA ASN A 236 -1.97 -1.83 0.05
C ASN A 236 -0.47 -1.55 0.25
N GLY A 237 -0.02 -1.37 1.50
CA GLY A 237 1.38 -1.14 1.86
C GLY A 237 1.88 0.27 1.56
N ASP A 238 0.98 1.27 1.47
CA ASP A 238 1.37 2.66 1.19
C ASP A 238 1.69 3.48 2.44
N GLY A 239 1.55 2.88 3.62
CA GLY A 239 1.81 3.50 4.92
C GLY A 239 0.66 4.36 5.45
N ASN A 240 -0.53 4.27 4.85
CA ASN A 240 -1.74 4.92 5.34
C ASN A 240 -2.81 3.87 5.62
N PRO A 241 -3.65 4.05 6.64
CA PRO A 241 -4.70 3.08 6.92
C PRO A 241 -5.83 3.17 5.88
N ASP A 242 -6.26 2.01 5.37
CA ASP A 242 -7.35 1.86 4.40
C ASP A 242 -8.67 1.48 5.06
N ILE A 243 -8.65 0.67 6.12
CA ILE A 243 -9.83 0.15 6.81
C ILE A 243 -9.64 0.13 8.33
N ASN A 244 -10.75 0.02 9.05
CA ASN A 244 -10.84 0.01 10.52
C ASN A 244 -10.11 1.21 11.16
N ILE A 245 -10.36 2.41 10.66
CA ILE A 245 -9.65 3.60 11.09
C ILE A 245 -10.18 4.09 12.44
N ASP A 246 -9.24 4.22 13.38
CA ASP A 246 -9.44 4.84 14.69
C ASP A 246 -8.85 6.26 14.64
N ASP A 247 -9.71 7.26 14.44
CA ASP A 247 -9.29 8.67 14.30
C ASP A 247 -8.98 9.32 15.65
N ASN A 248 -9.52 8.78 16.75
CA ASN A 248 -9.44 9.40 18.07
C ASN A 248 -8.52 8.66 19.05
N GLY A 249 -8.02 7.47 18.69
CA GLY A 249 -7.10 6.65 19.49
C GLY A 249 -7.77 5.99 20.70
N ASP A 250 -9.09 5.73 20.66
CA ASP A 250 -9.81 5.09 21.75
C ASP A 250 -9.86 3.56 21.65
N GLY A 251 -9.23 3.00 20.62
CA GLY A 251 -9.16 1.56 20.37
C GLY A 251 -10.41 0.99 19.71
N LYS A 252 -11.20 1.82 19.05
CA LYS A 252 -12.37 1.41 18.29
C LYS A 252 -12.34 2.01 16.89
N CYS A 253 -12.97 1.31 15.97
CA CYS A 253 -13.11 1.83 14.63
C CYS A 253 -14.12 2.99 14.57
N ASP A 254 -13.69 4.14 14.04
CA ASP A 254 -14.54 5.34 13.82
C ASP A 254 -15.07 5.41 12.39
N ARG A 255 -14.30 4.94 11.41
CA ARG A 255 -14.67 4.95 9.98
C ARG A 255 -14.02 3.84 9.19
N LEU A 256 -14.60 3.54 8.05
CA LEU A 256 -14.20 2.42 7.18
C LEU A 256 -14.16 1.09 7.92
N CYS A 257 -15.08 0.92 8.89
CA CYS A 257 -15.16 -0.29 9.70
C CYS A 257 -15.57 -1.48 8.82
N ALA A 258 -14.68 -2.46 8.74
CA ALA A 258 -14.84 -3.62 7.88
C ALA A 258 -15.18 -4.88 8.67
N TYR A 259 -16.17 -5.60 8.21
CA TYR A 259 -16.69 -6.82 8.82
C TYR A 259 -16.77 -7.94 7.80
N VAL A 260 -16.58 -9.16 8.26
CA VAL A 260 -16.92 -10.36 7.50
C VAL A 260 -18.33 -10.78 7.86
N ALA A 261 -19.18 -10.90 6.85
CA ALA A 261 -20.54 -11.42 7.02
C ALA A 261 -20.51 -12.97 7.12
N ASP A 262 -21.13 -13.52 8.16
CA ASP A 262 -21.30 -14.96 8.31
C ASP A 262 -22.70 -15.45 7.88
N LYS A 263 -22.87 -16.77 7.90
CA LYS A 263 -24.11 -17.47 7.50
C LYS A 263 -25.23 -17.40 8.53
N LYS A 264 -24.97 -16.79 9.68
CA LYS A 264 -25.95 -16.72 10.79
C LYS A 264 -26.40 -15.28 11.06
N GLY A 265 -26.06 -14.34 10.14
CA GLY A 265 -26.30 -12.93 10.32
C GLY A 265 -25.34 -12.27 11.31
N GLY A 266 -24.25 -12.95 11.67
CA GLY A 266 -23.15 -12.36 12.42
C GLY A 266 -22.26 -11.54 11.48
N MET A 267 -21.78 -10.44 12.00
CA MET A 267 -20.71 -9.67 11.38
C MET A 267 -19.55 -9.62 12.37
N THR A 268 -18.43 -10.21 11.97
CA THR A 268 -17.19 -10.19 12.76
C THR A 268 -16.28 -9.12 12.17
N ILE A 269 -15.78 -8.21 13.00
CA ILE A 269 -14.84 -7.19 12.56
C ILE A 269 -13.58 -7.86 12.03
N ILE A 270 -13.06 -7.35 10.93
CA ILE A 270 -11.80 -7.83 10.35
C ILE A 270 -10.68 -7.52 11.34
N GLY A 271 -9.76 -8.50 11.54
CA GLY A 271 -8.71 -8.39 12.54
C GLY A 271 -9.15 -8.88 13.94
N GLY A 272 -10.38 -8.59 14.36
CA GLY A 272 -10.92 -9.08 15.63
C GLY A 272 -11.26 -10.58 15.59
N GLY A 273 -10.51 -11.39 16.32
CA GLY A 273 -10.86 -12.80 16.52
C GLY A 273 -10.59 -13.72 15.33
N ASP A 274 -9.38 -13.74 14.82
CA ASP A 274 -8.89 -14.68 13.78
C ASP A 274 -9.53 -14.52 12.38
N VAL A 275 -10.09 -13.36 12.06
CA VAL A 275 -10.68 -13.10 10.73
C VAL A 275 -9.70 -12.33 9.84
N ASP A 276 -9.08 -13.04 8.92
CA ASP A 276 -8.22 -12.46 7.88
C ASP A 276 -9.07 -11.96 6.70
N ILE A 277 -8.87 -10.71 6.30
CA ILE A 277 -9.51 -10.09 5.12
C ILE A 277 -9.31 -10.90 3.85
N ASN A 278 -8.17 -11.59 3.71
CA ASN A 278 -7.84 -12.36 2.50
C ASN A 278 -8.64 -13.65 2.37
N THR A 279 -9.30 -14.10 3.45
CA THR A 279 -10.12 -15.32 3.44
C THR A 279 -11.62 -15.05 3.45
N ALA A 280 -12.01 -13.80 3.62
CA ALA A 280 -13.40 -13.39 3.68
C ALA A 280 -14.08 -13.49 2.32
N ALA A 281 -15.24 -14.13 2.24
CA ALA A 281 -16.03 -14.23 1.00
C ALA A 281 -16.90 -13.00 0.75
N LEU A 282 -17.43 -12.38 1.80
CA LEU A 282 -18.29 -11.20 1.75
C LEU A 282 -17.86 -10.21 2.83
N ILE A 283 -17.34 -9.07 2.38
CA ILE A 283 -16.85 -7.99 3.25
C ILE A 283 -17.86 -6.86 3.26
N VAL A 284 -18.15 -6.32 4.44
CA VAL A 284 -19.01 -5.15 4.65
C VAL A 284 -18.16 -4.04 5.24
N THR A 285 -18.03 -2.91 4.54
CA THR A 285 -17.25 -1.75 5.01
C THR A 285 -18.16 -0.54 5.18
N PHE A 286 -18.21 0.02 6.39
CA PHE A 286 -18.95 1.24 6.67
C PHE A 286 -18.04 2.46 6.48
N GLU A 287 -18.52 3.51 5.78
CA GLU A 287 -17.77 4.77 5.59
C GLU A 287 -17.57 5.53 6.89
N THR A 288 -18.58 5.49 7.77
CA THR A 288 -18.55 5.95 9.16
C THR A 288 -18.88 4.77 10.06
N GLY A 289 -18.72 4.88 11.37
CA GLY A 289 -19.02 3.78 12.29
C GLY A 289 -20.35 3.07 11.98
N ASP A 290 -20.45 1.80 12.31
CA ASP A 290 -21.58 0.92 11.99
C ASP A 290 -22.84 1.17 12.83
N ASP A 291 -22.72 1.92 13.93
CA ASP A 291 -23.80 2.25 14.85
C ASP A 291 -24.58 3.49 14.38
N VAL A 292 -25.89 3.33 14.20
CA VAL A 292 -26.82 4.45 14.02
C VAL A 292 -27.32 4.91 15.37
N ASN A 293 -27.06 6.16 15.73
CA ASN A 293 -27.56 6.76 16.98
C ASN A 293 -28.07 8.17 16.73
N LEU A 294 -29.38 8.29 16.55
CA LEU A 294 -30.05 9.54 16.19
C LEU A 294 -30.96 10.01 17.30
N SER A 295 -30.81 11.26 17.67
CA SER A 295 -31.67 11.93 18.68
C SER A 295 -31.87 13.40 18.33
N ASN A 296 -32.82 14.05 19.00
CA ASN A 296 -33.10 15.47 18.81
C ASN A 296 -33.43 15.87 17.36
N LEU A 297 -34.12 14.99 16.64
CA LEU A 297 -34.54 15.24 15.27
C LEU A 297 -35.69 16.23 15.26
N TYR A 298 -35.71 17.10 14.24
CA TYR A 298 -36.84 17.99 13.94
C TYR A 298 -37.58 17.45 12.71
N PRO A 299 -38.92 17.60 12.64
CA PRO A 299 -39.66 17.26 11.45
C PRO A 299 -39.15 18.03 10.23
N ASP A 300 -39.07 17.34 9.06
CA ASP A 300 -38.85 17.99 7.77
C ASP A 300 -40.07 18.89 7.47
N ASP A 301 -39.85 20.18 7.20
CA ASP A 301 -40.92 21.05 6.73
C ASP A 301 -40.97 21.02 5.20
N GLN A 302 -42.02 20.40 4.68
CA GLN A 302 -42.23 20.33 3.23
C GLN A 302 -42.49 21.72 2.60
N ASN A 303 -42.77 22.74 3.40
CA ASN A 303 -43.03 24.11 2.96
C ASN A 303 -41.82 25.05 3.14
N ASP A 304 -40.83 24.64 3.92
CA ASP A 304 -39.60 25.40 4.13
C ASP A 304 -38.36 24.47 3.88
N PRO A 305 -37.80 24.48 2.69
CA PRO A 305 -36.61 23.66 2.40
C PRO A 305 -35.35 24.11 3.19
N ASN A 306 -35.43 25.22 3.93
CA ASN A 306 -34.31 25.65 4.78
C ASN A 306 -34.39 25.07 6.21
N VAL A 307 -35.50 24.48 6.59
CA VAL A 307 -35.65 23.68 7.83
C VAL A 307 -35.22 22.23 7.52
N ASN A 308 -33.99 22.08 7.08
CA ASN A 308 -33.42 20.78 6.87
C ASN A 308 -32.53 20.43 8.06
N THR A 309 -33.01 19.61 8.95
CA THR A 309 -32.14 18.91 9.89
C THR A 309 -31.41 17.85 9.05
N GLU A 310 -30.18 18.13 8.68
CA GLU A 310 -29.31 17.12 8.06
C GLU A 310 -29.15 15.97 9.06
N VAL A 311 -29.86 14.90 8.79
CA VAL A 311 -29.65 13.64 9.49
C VAL A 311 -28.54 12.92 8.71
N PRO A 312 -27.43 12.57 9.36
CA PRO A 312 -26.35 11.87 8.67
C PRO A 312 -26.83 10.58 8.03
N ASP A 313 -26.48 10.38 6.77
CA ASP A 313 -26.70 9.12 6.08
C ASP A 313 -25.75 8.04 6.64
N VAL A 314 -26.24 6.81 6.70
CA VAL A 314 -25.36 5.65 6.86
C VAL A 314 -24.94 5.16 5.49
N LYS A 315 -23.66 5.08 5.24
CA LYS A 315 -23.09 4.61 4.00
C LYS A 315 -22.20 3.40 4.24
N PHE A 316 -22.41 2.36 3.44
CA PHE A 316 -21.59 1.16 3.52
C PHE A 316 -21.48 0.50 2.15
N LYS A 317 -20.48 -0.37 2.03
CA LYS A 317 -20.22 -1.19 0.84
C LYS A 317 -20.27 -2.65 1.21
N ILE A 318 -20.77 -3.46 0.29
CA ILE A 318 -20.70 -4.91 0.38
C ILE A 318 -19.86 -5.40 -0.81
N THR A 319 -18.77 -6.08 -0.53
CA THR A 319 -17.83 -6.58 -1.52
C THR A 319 -17.81 -8.10 -1.52
N ASN A 320 -18.09 -8.71 -2.69
CA ASN A 320 -17.85 -10.11 -2.95
C ASN A 320 -16.43 -10.30 -3.47
N THR A 321 -15.59 -10.96 -2.70
CA THR A 321 -14.18 -11.20 -3.02
C THR A 321 -13.96 -12.51 -3.79
N THR A 322 -15.03 -13.29 -4.00
CA THR A 322 -14.96 -14.60 -4.65
C THR A 322 -15.17 -14.50 -6.16
N ASP A 323 -14.79 -15.54 -6.87
CA ASP A 323 -15.01 -15.72 -8.31
C ASP A 323 -16.41 -16.24 -8.69
N GLN A 324 -17.31 -16.36 -7.71
CA GLN A 324 -18.70 -16.81 -7.89
C GLN A 324 -19.67 -15.74 -7.37
N PRO A 325 -20.88 -15.63 -7.97
CA PRO A 325 -21.92 -14.77 -7.41
C PRO A 325 -22.36 -15.31 -6.04
N LEU A 326 -22.61 -14.40 -5.11
CA LEU A 326 -23.10 -14.70 -3.76
C LEU A 326 -24.49 -14.09 -3.56
N LYS A 327 -25.20 -14.57 -2.54
CA LYS A 327 -26.47 -13.99 -2.10
C LYS A 327 -26.39 -13.63 -0.62
N TYR A 328 -27.05 -12.56 -0.25
CA TYR A 328 -27.12 -12.10 1.13
C TYR A 328 -28.47 -11.49 1.49
N ASN A 329 -28.70 -11.36 2.79
CA ASN A 329 -29.82 -10.63 3.37
C ASN A 329 -29.31 -9.40 4.11
N LEU A 330 -30.20 -8.41 4.27
CA LEU A 330 -29.96 -7.22 5.08
C LEU A 330 -30.94 -7.18 6.23
N ASP A 331 -30.40 -7.01 7.43
CA ASP A 331 -31.15 -6.99 8.66
C ASP A 331 -30.86 -5.71 9.45
N TRP A 332 -31.89 -5.15 10.12
CA TRP A 332 -31.75 -4.25 11.22
C TRP A 332 -31.59 -5.06 12.52
N ILE A 333 -30.53 -4.80 13.26
CA ILE A 333 -30.25 -5.44 14.56
C ILE A 333 -30.05 -4.36 15.65
N GLU A 334 -30.13 -4.75 16.92
CA GLU A 334 -29.99 -3.88 18.08
C GLU A 334 -30.90 -2.64 18.03
N VAL A 335 -32.08 -2.80 17.47
CA VAL A 335 -33.01 -1.69 17.25
C VAL A 335 -33.64 -1.23 18.54
N GLU A 336 -33.44 0.05 18.87
CA GLU A 336 -34.15 0.80 19.88
C GLU A 336 -34.79 2.03 19.22
N ASN A 337 -36.10 2.02 18.99
CA ASN A 337 -36.83 3.11 18.39
C ASN A 337 -37.92 3.61 19.35
N THR A 338 -37.76 4.82 19.86
CA THR A 338 -38.69 5.43 20.79
C THR A 338 -39.67 6.40 20.12
N PHE A 339 -39.57 6.65 18.81
CA PHE A 339 -40.55 7.39 18.04
C PHE A 339 -41.88 6.68 18.05
N ILE A 340 -42.97 7.41 18.30
CA ILE A 340 -44.31 6.85 18.50
C ILE A 340 -45.04 6.77 17.16
N SER A 341 -44.74 7.67 16.25
CA SER A 341 -45.37 7.76 14.95
C SER A 341 -44.57 7.05 13.91
N GLY A 342 -45.22 6.52 12.87
CA GLY A 342 -44.55 6.03 11.65
C GLY A 342 -43.91 7.15 10.82
N ASN A 343 -43.78 8.36 11.39
CA ASN A 343 -43.22 9.51 10.71
C ASN A 343 -41.68 9.54 10.75
N PHE A 344 -41.04 8.80 11.66
CA PHE A 344 -39.61 8.56 11.56
C PHE A 344 -39.39 7.50 10.47
N GLN A 345 -38.72 7.88 9.38
CA GLN A 345 -38.63 7.12 8.14
C GLN A 345 -37.19 6.90 7.71
N THR A 346 -37.01 5.80 7.01
CA THR A 346 -35.74 5.45 6.32
C THR A 346 -35.97 5.29 4.83
N LYS A 347 -34.94 5.59 4.04
CA LYS A 347 -34.89 5.36 2.60
C LYS A 347 -33.55 4.71 2.25
N ILE A 348 -33.57 3.69 1.43
CA ILE A 348 -32.38 2.94 1.05
C ILE A 348 -32.13 3.09 -0.45
N LYS A 349 -30.91 3.43 -0.81
CA LYS A 349 -30.41 3.46 -2.20
C LYS A 349 -29.19 2.59 -2.33
N SER A 350 -29.07 1.89 -3.43
CA SER A 350 -27.88 1.13 -3.81
C SER A 350 -27.64 1.12 -5.32
N ASN A 351 -26.42 0.81 -5.73
CA ASN A 351 -26.00 0.64 -7.12
C ASN A 351 -26.01 -0.83 -7.55
N GLY A 352 -27.10 -1.53 -7.43
CA GLY A 352 -27.22 -2.94 -7.83
C GLY A 352 -27.74 -3.88 -6.75
N GLY A 353 -27.90 -3.36 -5.52
CA GLY A 353 -28.50 -4.09 -4.41
C GLY A 353 -29.95 -3.70 -4.13
N TYR A 354 -30.36 -3.76 -2.88
CA TYR A 354 -31.71 -3.44 -2.43
C TYR A 354 -31.98 -1.92 -2.42
N ASN A 355 -33.15 -1.54 -2.90
CA ASN A 355 -33.63 -0.15 -2.87
C ASN A 355 -35.02 -0.06 -2.25
N SER A 356 -35.30 1.00 -1.49
CA SER A 356 -36.64 1.33 -1.02
C SER A 356 -36.92 2.83 -1.15
N ASP A 357 -38.19 3.17 -1.26
CA ASP A 357 -38.65 4.55 -0.97
C ASP A 357 -38.70 4.80 0.54
N TRP A 358 -39.14 5.98 0.94
CA TRP A 358 -39.34 6.33 2.34
C TRP A 358 -40.38 5.40 2.97
N THR A 359 -39.95 4.67 3.99
CA THR A 359 -40.77 3.75 4.81
C THR A 359 -40.57 4.06 6.28
N SER A 360 -41.53 3.72 7.12
CA SER A 360 -41.35 3.84 8.58
C SER A 360 -40.11 3.07 9.02
N ALA A 361 -39.29 3.72 9.84
CA ALA A 361 -38.13 3.06 10.42
C ALA A 361 -38.53 1.89 11.31
N PRO A 362 -37.70 0.86 11.44
CA PRO A 362 -38.03 -0.32 12.23
C PRO A 362 -38.21 0.03 13.72
N VAL A 363 -39.11 -0.68 14.39
CA VAL A 363 -39.35 -0.57 15.84
C VAL A 363 -38.69 -1.70 16.61
N THR A 364 -38.32 -2.77 15.93
CA THR A 364 -37.61 -3.95 16.44
C THR A 364 -36.68 -4.47 15.36
N ASN A 365 -35.79 -5.37 15.72
CA ASN A 365 -34.97 -6.08 14.75
C ASN A 365 -35.81 -6.69 13.64
N ASN A 366 -35.45 -6.47 12.39
CA ASN A 366 -36.16 -7.01 11.24
C ASN A 366 -35.31 -7.10 9.99
N ARG A 367 -35.65 -8.05 9.13
CA ARG A 367 -35.07 -8.17 7.80
C ARG A 367 -35.75 -7.19 6.85
N PHE A 368 -34.94 -6.42 6.10
CA PHE A 368 -35.46 -5.46 5.13
C PHE A 368 -35.00 -5.75 3.68
N GLY A 369 -33.90 -6.49 3.49
CA GLY A 369 -33.44 -6.95 2.18
C GLY A 369 -33.35 -8.47 2.15
N PHE A 370 -33.80 -9.09 1.05
CA PHE A 370 -33.94 -10.54 0.94
C PHE A 370 -33.29 -11.05 -0.34
N ASN A 371 -32.48 -12.10 -0.24
CA ASN A 371 -31.91 -12.83 -1.38
C ASN A 371 -31.28 -11.90 -2.44
N ILE A 372 -30.55 -10.89 -1.98
CA ILE A 372 -29.89 -9.92 -2.84
C ILE A 372 -28.67 -10.62 -3.45
N GLU A 373 -28.59 -10.61 -4.78
CA GLU A 373 -27.45 -11.17 -5.49
C GLU A 373 -26.36 -10.12 -5.66
N ILE A 374 -25.10 -10.53 -5.41
CA ILE A 374 -23.92 -9.75 -5.70
C ILE A 374 -23.01 -10.55 -6.65
N PRO A 375 -22.67 -10.02 -7.85
CA PRO A 375 -21.80 -10.70 -8.79
C PRO A 375 -20.41 -10.99 -8.24
N ALA A 376 -19.70 -11.94 -8.85
CA ALA A 376 -18.33 -12.25 -8.53
C ALA A 376 -17.42 -11.01 -8.62
N ASN A 377 -16.47 -10.88 -7.70
CA ASN A 377 -15.48 -9.79 -7.69
C ASN A 377 -16.09 -8.39 -7.88
N SER A 378 -17.22 -8.12 -7.21
CA SER A 378 -17.96 -6.87 -7.36
C SER A 378 -18.30 -6.24 -6.02
N THR A 379 -18.62 -4.94 -6.05
CA THR A 379 -19.03 -4.15 -4.89
C THR A 379 -20.37 -3.50 -5.14
N GLN A 380 -21.22 -3.50 -4.12
CA GLN A 380 -22.50 -2.78 -4.07
C GLN A 380 -22.43 -1.70 -2.99
N ASP A 381 -22.61 -0.43 -3.38
CA ASP A 381 -22.66 0.69 -2.46
C ASP A 381 -24.09 0.90 -1.95
N TYR A 382 -24.21 1.23 -0.69
CA TYR A 382 -25.48 1.51 -0.02
C TYR A 382 -25.46 2.87 0.67
N THR A 383 -26.60 3.55 0.64
CA THR A 383 -26.88 4.76 1.41
C THR A 383 -28.23 4.61 2.08
N ILE A 384 -28.27 4.71 3.39
CA ILE A 384 -29.52 4.76 4.17
C ILE A 384 -29.69 6.17 4.69
N SER A 385 -30.73 6.84 4.19
CA SER A 385 -31.10 8.18 4.64
C SER A 385 -32.25 8.12 5.66
N PHE A 386 -32.25 9.07 6.58
CA PHE A 386 -33.24 9.16 7.66
C PHE A 386 -33.95 10.50 7.61
N ARG A 387 -35.20 10.52 8.06
CA ARG A 387 -35.94 11.75 8.31
C ARG A 387 -37.03 11.56 9.36
N LEU A 388 -37.37 12.62 10.06
CA LEU A 388 -38.62 12.74 10.76
C LEU A 388 -39.58 13.49 9.84
N HIS A 389 -40.54 12.78 9.23
CA HIS A 389 -41.47 13.36 8.26
C HIS A 389 -42.45 14.32 8.90
N GLY A 390 -42.48 15.58 8.45
CA GLY A 390 -43.39 16.61 8.90
C GLY A 390 -44.81 16.37 8.38
N ILE A 391 -45.80 16.38 9.28
CA ILE A 391 -47.21 16.15 8.95
C ILE A 391 -48.06 17.43 8.85
N GLY A 392 -47.40 18.59 8.90
CA GLY A 392 -48.07 19.90 8.87
C GLY A 392 -48.92 20.25 10.09
N SER A 393 -48.72 19.53 11.21
CA SER A 393 -49.34 19.77 12.52
C SER A 393 -48.32 19.56 13.65
N GLU A 394 -48.68 19.91 14.88
CA GLU A 394 -47.77 19.73 16.02
C GLU A 394 -47.36 18.26 16.20
N GLN A 395 -46.02 18.01 16.27
CA GLN A 395 -45.38 16.69 16.46
C GLN A 395 -44.58 16.64 17.79
N ASN A 396 -45.01 17.39 18.80
CA ASN A 396 -44.31 17.47 20.10
C ASN A 396 -44.14 16.11 20.79
N TYR A 397 -44.94 15.10 20.42
CA TYR A 397 -44.86 13.75 20.95
C TYR A 397 -43.60 12.98 20.47
N ASP A 398 -42.96 13.43 19.41
CA ASP A 398 -41.69 12.87 18.91
C ASP A 398 -40.47 13.65 19.46
N GLN A 399 -40.67 14.74 20.24
CA GLN A 399 -39.59 15.50 20.83
C GLN A 399 -38.80 14.67 21.86
N GLY A 400 -37.45 14.71 21.75
CA GLY A 400 -36.55 13.96 22.63
C GLY A 400 -36.57 12.46 22.44
N LYS A 401 -37.19 11.96 21.34
CA LYS A 401 -37.15 10.57 20.97
C LYS A 401 -35.83 10.24 20.27
N LYS A 402 -35.47 8.96 20.28
CA LYS A 402 -34.22 8.47 19.70
C LYS A 402 -34.44 7.22 18.89
N PHE A 403 -33.54 7.01 17.95
CA PHE A 403 -33.37 5.77 17.22
C PHE A 403 -31.94 5.28 17.38
N LYS A 404 -31.76 4.03 17.76
CA LYS A 404 -30.51 3.31 17.71
C LYS A 404 -30.71 2.03 16.91
N GLY A 405 -29.69 1.63 16.15
CA GLY A 405 -29.72 0.38 15.39
C GLY A 405 -28.43 0.18 14.62
N ARG A 406 -28.26 -1.04 14.13
CA ARG A 406 -27.14 -1.43 13.26
C ARG A 406 -27.66 -2.17 12.05
N VAL A 407 -26.94 -2.05 10.93
CA VAL A 407 -27.18 -2.89 9.75
C VAL A 407 -26.31 -4.14 9.87
N ALA A 408 -26.92 -5.30 9.68
CA ALA A 408 -26.22 -6.57 9.57
C ALA A 408 -26.42 -7.19 8.19
N VAL A 409 -25.43 -7.94 7.74
CA VAL A 409 -25.43 -8.67 6.48
C VAL A 409 -25.30 -10.15 6.77
N GLU A 410 -26.25 -10.95 6.28
CA GLU A 410 -26.21 -12.40 6.40
C GLU A 410 -25.87 -13.02 5.04
N LEU A 411 -24.77 -13.73 4.96
CA LEU A 411 -24.40 -14.53 3.79
C LEU A 411 -25.31 -15.75 3.64
N ILE A 412 -25.96 -15.91 2.49
CA ILE A 412 -26.83 -17.05 2.22
C ILE A 412 -26.01 -18.17 1.57
N GLU A 413 -26.12 -19.39 2.08
CA GLU A 413 -25.63 -20.57 1.39
C GLU A 413 -26.59 -20.98 0.26
N ASP A 414 -26.08 -21.15 -0.94
CA ASP A 414 -26.78 -21.99 -1.91
C ASP A 414 -26.66 -23.46 -1.40
N ASN A 415 -27.75 -23.98 -0.88
CA ASN A 415 -27.85 -25.43 -0.60
C ASN A 415 -27.68 -26.17 -1.95
N LYS A 416 -26.46 -26.64 -2.22
CA LYS A 416 -26.19 -27.56 -3.32
C LYS A 416 -26.69 -28.95 -2.97
#